data_b76adb1ebb93dd02338bc3c83932f988
#
_entry.id   b76adb1ebb93dd02338bc3c83932f988
#
_cell.length_a   1.000
_cell.length_b   1.000
_cell.length_c   1.000
_cell.angle_alpha   90.00
_cell.angle_beta   90.00
_cell.angle_gamma   90.00
#
_symmetry.space_group_name_H-M   'P 1'
#
loop_
_entity.id
_entity.type
_entity.pdbx_description
1 polymer ?
#
loop_
_entity_poly.entity_id
_entity_poly.type
_entity_poly.pdbx_seq_one_letter_code
_entity_poly.pdbx_strand_id
1 'polypeptide(L)'
;MEKKTRYSCKPSTQKLIVAASLSMALLCGLPAAPALAETTDTSTVSAPESTSKSYYPKWKIVDGKFYFYTEDGTILKSQWITYNDSQYYVDETGAAVSGFYTTPDGKTWYFQPGSGLPYARYGLMIFLENNNTPSYHYTFYYVDKDNGLIKNNWVKTDHGWSWAGADGHFIEGWFTAPNGTTWYLTVKTEGGAPVITDDAFVNGKLYFFDTSTGLLRNSWVNMGQGVEAWYWAGPDGAAVSGWFKTPDGKTWYADPEDYNEVVMGGIDINGKYYFFDHSNGLVTHGWIEDDGEWAWIETVGSVYSGWKHMPNGKWFYFDPKDPYHRMLVGVIQIPSGTYYIDESAGMTANNWVQLPNGGWAWAQSSGAFASGWYTTPNGKTWYFDPSDPQHPALIGDAEINGQSYYFDSGYGLSKNGWVHRADGSWSWANSDGSLYSGWKRMPNGKWFYFDPKDSKHRMLVGVIQTSSGTYYIDESAGMTANNWVQLPEGGWAWAQSSGAFASGWYTTPNGKTWYFDPAKPSHPAYTGEHTIDGKDYYFDEGYGLARNQWITRSDGVRRWAGPDGVLTEYKR
;
A
#
# COMPACT_ATOMS: atom_id res chain seq x y z
N MET A 1 21.21 -14.12 -12.97
CA MET A 1 19.97 -13.75 -13.71
C MET A 1 18.91 -13.47 -12.65
N GLU A 2 18.89 -12.23 -12.19
CA GLU A 2 17.85 -11.76 -11.26
C GLU A 2 16.58 -11.48 -12.06
N LYS A 3 15.47 -12.07 -11.63
CA LYS A 3 14.16 -11.82 -12.22
C LYS A 3 13.77 -10.36 -11.93
N LYS A 4 13.70 -9.53 -12.96
CA LYS A 4 13.05 -8.22 -12.88
C LYS A 4 11.58 -8.46 -12.52
N THR A 5 11.18 -8.01 -11.34
CA THR A 5 9.79 -8.11 -10.87
C THR A 5 9.03 -6.94 -11.47
N ARG A 6 8.13 -7.22 -12.40
CA ARG A 6 7.13 -6.24 -12.85
C ARG A 6 6.10 -6.06 -11.72
N TYR A 7 5.88 -4.85 -11.32
CA TYR A 7 4.75 -4.49 -10.49
C TYR A 7 3.52 -4.28 -11.37
N SER A 8 2.59 -5.22 -11.26
CA SER A 8 1.26 -5.11 -11.88
C SER A 8 0.44 -4.08 -11.09
N CYS A 9 0.08 -2.96 -11.71
CA CYS A 9 -0.99 -2.09 -11.22
C CYS A 9 -2.29 -2.90 -11.09
N LYS A 10 -2.67 -3.28 -9.88
CA LYS A 10 -4.05 -3.68 -9.61
C LYS A 10 -4.89 -2.41 -9.49
N PRO A 11 -6.01 -2.28 -10.19
CA PRO A 11 -6.87 -1.12 -10.03
C PRO A 11 -7.42 -1.10 -8.60
N SER A 12 -7.04 -0.09 -7.83
CA SER A 12 -7.72 0.22 -6.58
C SER A 12 -9.13 0.68 -6.92
N THR A 13 -10.13 0.00 -6.37
CA THR A 13 -11.53 0.42 -6.44
C THR A 13 -11.71 1.75 -5.70
N GLN A 14 -11.39 2.86 -6.33
CA GLN A 14 -11.85 4.17 -5.93
C GLN A 14 -12.84 4.69 -6.96
N LYS A 15 -13.96 5.19 -6.43
CA LYS A 15 -15.12 5.70 -7.14
C LYS A 15 -14.72 6.67 -8.24
N LEU A 16 -14.93 6.26 -9.50
CA LEU A 16 -14.83 7.13 -10.65
C LEU A 16 -15.94 8.19 -10.57
N ILE A 17 -15.55 9.43 -10.37
CA ILE A 17 -16.39 10.55 -10.75
C ILE A 17 -16.23 10.69 -12.25
N VAL A 18 -17.25 10.26 -12.98
CA VAL A 18 -17.32 10.39 -14.44
C VAL A 18 -17.50 11.87 -14.77
N ALA A 19 -16.42 12.52 -15.19
CA ALA A 19 -16.52 13.73 -15.97
C ALA A 19 -16.66 13.30 -17.43
N ALA A 20 -17.90 13.35 -17.95
CA ALA A 20 -18.18 13.12 -19.35
C ALA A 20 -17.56 14.27 -20.18
N SER A 21 -16.42 14.03 -20.80
CA SER A 21 -15.97 14.83 -21.91
C SER A 21 -16.52 14.22 -23.22
N LEU A 22 -17.54 14.87 -23.75
CA LEU A 22 -18.03 14.64 -25.10
C LEU A 22 -16.90 14.91 -26.10
N SER A 23 -16.30 13.89 -26.66
CA SER A 23 -15.52 14.00 -27.87
C SER A 23 -16.48 13.80 -29.05
N MET A 24 -16.81 14.89 -29.73
CA MET A 24 -17.47 14.88 -31.04
C MET A 24 -16.57 14.10 -32.00
N ALA A 25 -16.99 12.91 -32.38
CA ALA A 25 -16.48 12.24 -33.56
C ALA A 25 -17.00 12.97 -34.80
N LEU A 26 -16.11 13.65 -35.49
CA LEU A 26 -16.36 14.23 -36.81
C LEU A 26 -16.56 13.06 -37.78
N LEU A 27 -17.79 12.90 -38.26
CA LEU A 27 -18.13 12.01 -39.36
C LEU A 27 -17.45 12.52 -40.64
N CYS A 28 -16.26 12.01 -40.94
CA CYS A 28 -15.78 11.99 -42.33
C CYS A 28 -16.24 10.68 -42.95
N GLY A 29 -17.18 10.78 -43.89
CA GLY A 29 -17.70 9.64 -44.63
C GLY A 29 -16.57 8.97 -45.42
N LEU A 30 -16.18 7.81 -44.94
CA LEU A 30 -15.50 6.80 -45.75
C LEU A 30 -16.57 5.83 -46.27
N PRO A 31 -16.52 5.40 -47.56
CA PRO A 31 -17.46 4.44 -48.06
C PRO A 31 -17.36 3.15 -47.24
N ALA A 32 -18.49 2.68 -46.75
CA ALA A 32 -18.61 1.42 -46.07
C ALA A 32 -17.94 0.33 -46.90
N ALA A 33 -16.98 -0.39 -46.33
CA ALA A 33 -16.59 -1.68 -46.85
C ALA A 33 -17.88 -2.51 -46.98
N PRO A 34 -18.05 -3.29 -48.05
CA PRO A 34 -19.23 -4.12 -48.18
C PRO A 34 -19.29 -5.02 -46.98
N ALA A 35 -20.31 -4.83 -46.16
CA ALA A 35 -20.67 -5.81 -45.15
C ALA A 35 -20.68 -7.16 -45.85
N LEU A 36 -19.92 -8.11 -45.33
CA LEU A 36 -20.08 -9.51 -45.72
C LEU A 36 -21.52 -9.87 -45.35
N ALA A 37 -22.42 -9.78 -46.34
CA ALA A 37 -23.82 -10.11 -46.16
C ALA A 37 -23.86 -11.59 -45.80
N GLU A 38 -24.34 -11.87 -44.60
CA GLU A 38 -25.00 -13.15 -44.35
C GLU A 38 -26.21 -13.20 -45.28
N THR A 39 -26.05 -13.79 -46.47
CA THR A 39 -27.18 -14.16 -47.28
C THR A 39 -27.79 -15.43 -46.69
N THR A 40 -28.64 -15.26 -45.70
CA THR A 40 -29.73 -16.21 -45.50
C THR A 40 -30.75 -15.93 -46.59
N ASP A 41 -30.47 -16.36 -47.80
CA ASP A 41 -31.48 -16.41 -48.84
C ASP A 41 -32.05 -17.83 -48.90
N THR A 42 -33.16 -18.00 -48.18
CA THR A 42 -34.10 -19.09 -48.43
C THR A 42 -34.92 -18.73 -49.68
N SER A 43 -34.29 -18.68 -50.84
CA SER A 43 -34.99 -18.78 -52.09
C SER A 43 -34.91 -20.23 -52.53
N THR A 44 -35.99 -20.95 -52.29
CA THR A 44 -36.32 -22.16 -53.00
C THR A 44 -36.38 -21.86 -54.50
N VAL A 45 -35.24 -21.97 -55.16
CA VAL A 45 -35.25 -22.15 -56.60
C VAL A 45 -35.62 -23.61 -56.82
N SER A 46 -36.88 -23.80 -57.16
CA SER A 46 -37.34 -25.07 -57.69
C SER A 46 -36.45 -25.49 -58.85
N ALA A 47 -35.74 -26.60 -58.64
CA ALA A 47 -35.09 -27.31 -59.74
C ALA A 47 -36.16 -27.50 -60.87
N PRO A 48 -35.74 -27.38 -62.15
CA PRO A 48 -36.65 -27.67 -63.22
C PRO A 48 -37.23 -29.10 -63.03
N GLU A 49 -38.52 -29.22 -63.01
CA GLU A 49 -39.23 -30.52 -63.03
C GLU A 49 -38.67 -31.36 -64.16
N SER A 50 -37.71 -32.25 -63.85
CA SER A 50 -37.39 -33.35 -64.71
C SER A 50 -38.53 -34.32 -64.60
N THR A 51 -39.33 -34.45 -65.69
CA THR A 51 -40.24 -35.53 -65.87
C THR A 51 -39.57 -36.84 -65.50
N SER A 52 -39.94 -37.42 -64.38
CA SER A 52 -39.43 -38.64 -63.83
C SER A 52 -39.77 -39.83 -64.69
N LYS A 53 -38.95 -40.14 -65.68
CA LYS A 53 -38.80 -41.51 -66.14
C LYS A 53 -37.92 -42.20 -65.10
N SER A 54 -38.45 -43.23 -64.47
CA SER A 54 -37.66 -44.11 -63.54
C SER A 54 -36.53 -44.78 -64.34
N TYR A 55 -35.37 -44.22 -64.27
CA TYR A 55 -34.12 -44.83 -64.78
C TYR A 55 -33.53 -45.70 -63.70
N TYR A 56 -33.31 -47.00 -63.95
CA TYR A 56 -32.45 -47.86 -63.16
C TYR A 56 -31.01 -47.78 -63.74
N PRO A 57 -30.19 -46.95 -63.30
CA PRO A 57 -28.88 -46.66 -63.91
C PRO A 57 -27.92 -47.83 -63.70
N LYS A 58 -27.25 -48.27 -64.72
CA LYS A 58 -26.23 -49.31 -64.68
C LYS A 58 -24.90 -48.74 -65.12
N TRP A 59 -23.93 -48.58 -64.16
CA TRP A 59 -22.58 -48.30 -64.49
C TRP A 59 -21.89 -49.54 -65.04
N LYS A 60 -21.12 -49.39 -66.16
CA LYS A 60 -20.25 -50.42 -66.73
C LYS A 60 -18.84 -49.90 -66.90
N ILE A 61 -17.87 -50.74 -66.70
CA ILE A 61 -16.45 -50.44 -66.94
C ILE A 61 -16.13 -50.95 -68.37
N VAL A 62 -15.59 -50.05 -69.19
CA VAL A 62 -15.08 -50.35 -70.52
C VAL A 62 -13.71 -49.68 -70.59
N ASP A 63 -12.67 -50.45 -70.89
CA ASP A 63 -11.24 -50.01 -71.00
C ASP A 63 -10.81 -49.19 -69.77
N GLY A 64 -11.22 -49.63 -68.55
CA GLY A 64 -10.85 -48.99 -67.30
C GLY A 64 -11.63 -47.70 -66.97
N LYS A 65 -12.59 -47.29 -67.79
CA LYS A 65 -13.43 -46.14 -67.58
C LYS A 65 -14.86 -46.55 -67.26
N PHE A 66 -15.55 -45.79 -66.42
CA PHE A 66 -16.97 -46.00 -66.04
C PHE A 66 -17.88 -45.25 -66.99
N TYR A 67 -18.88 -45.97 -67.58
CA TYR A 67 -19.89 -45.42 -68.45
C TYR A 67 -21.27 -45.70 -67.86
N PHE A 68 -22.13 -44.74 -68.00
CA PHE A 68 -23.50 -44.84 -67.51
C PHE A 68 -24.49 -45.17 -68.67
N TYR A 69 -25.19 -46.29 -68.56
CA TYR A 69 -26.12 -46.74 -69.53
C TYR A 69 -27.57 -46.58 -69.05
N THR A 70 -28.44 -46.04 -69.89
CA THR A 70 -29.90 -46.02 -69.69
C THR A 70 -30.49 -47.40 -69.96
N GLU A 71 -31.74 -47.60 -69.62
CA GLU A 71 -32.40 -48.90 -69.83
C GLU A 71 -32.46 -49.34 -71.30
N ASP A 72 -32.54 -48.40 -72.26
CA ASP A 72 -32.47 -48.62 -73.67
C ASP A 72 -31.08 -48.85 -74.25
N GLY A 73 -30.05 -48.84 -73.35
CA GLY A 73 -28.69 -49.09 -73.75
C GLY A 73 -27.93 -47.86 -74.26
N THR A 74 -28.49 -46.67 -74.15
CA THR A 74 -27.82 -45.40 -74.52
C THR A 74 -26.80 -44.94 -73.47
N ILE A 75 -25.65 -44.46 -73.93
CA ILE A 75 -24.61 -43.85 -73.00
C ILE A 75 -24.99 -42.39 -72.81
N LEU A 76 -25.10 -41.99 -71.54
CA LEU A 76 -25.20 -40.57 -71.18
C LEU A 76 -23.93 -39.84 -71.37
N LYS A 77 -23.96 -38.59 -71.88
CA LYS A 77 -22.78 -37.78 -72.20
C LYS A 77 -22.96 -36.35 -71.72
N SER A 78 -21.88 -35.69 -71.34
CA SER A 78 -21.78 -34.27 -70.98
C SER A 78 -22.85 -33.84 -69.98
N GLN A 79 -23.08 -34.63 -68.92
CA GLN A 79 -24.12 -34.31 -67.91
C GLN A 79 -23.84 -34.89 -66.55
N TRP A 80 -24.53 -34.29 -65.57
CA TRP A 80 -24.53 -34.76 -64.19
C TRP A 80 -25.45 -35.98 -64.03
N ILE A 81 -25.00 -36.88 -63.18
CA ILE A 81 -25.74 -38.11 -62.85
C ILE A 81 -25.81 -38.20 -61.31
N THR A 82 -26.99 -38.31 -60.76
CA THR A 82 -27.19 -38.62 -59.34
C THR A 82 -27.48 -40.11 -59.18
N TYR A 83 -26.64 -40.79 -58.38
CA TYR A 83 -26.78 -42.22 -58.13
C TYR A 83 -26.35 -42.53 -56.67
N ASN A 84 -27.23 -43.20 -55.93
CA ASN A 84 -27.02 -43.54 -54.53
C ASN A 84 -26.50 -42.32 -53.69
N ASP A 85 -27.24 -41.22 -53.73
CA ASP A 85 -26.97 -39.95 -53.02
C ASP A 85 -25.66 -39.29 -53.36
N SER A 86 -24.90 -39.81 -54.36
CA SER A 86 -23.69 -39.23 -54.87
C SER A 86 -23.88 -38.63 -56.26
N GLN A 87 -23.10 -37.60 -56.57
CA GLN A 87 -23.14 -36.93 -57.87
C GLN A 87 -21.88 -37.29 -58.66
N TYR A 88 -22.09 -37.52 -59.94
CA TYR A 88 -21.08 -37.91 -60.93
C TYR A 88 -21.24 -37.02 -62.16
N TYR A 89 -20.16 -36.84 -62.91
CA TYR A 89 -20.22 -36.20 -64.21
C TYR A 89 -19.64 -37.13 -65.27
N VAL A 90 -20.29 -37.23 -66.36
CA VAL A 90 -19.76 -37.94 -67.57
C VAL A 90 -19.38 -36.93 -68.63
N ASP A 91 -18.24 -37.12 -69.27
CA ASP A 91 -17.71 -36.24 -70.30
C ASP A 91 -18.43 -36.42 -71.66
N GLU A 92 -17.94 -35.75 -72.71
CA GLU A 92 -18.46 -35.85 -74.07
C GLU A 92 -18.37 -37.24 -74.66
N THR A 93 -17.43 -38.09 -74.17
CA THR A 93 -17.32 -39.48 -74.56
C THR A 93 -18.31 -40.37 -73.83
N GLY A 94 -18.84 -39.89 -72.71
CA GLY A 94 -19.75 -40.60 -71.79
C GLY A 94 -18.97 -41.26 -70.63
N ALA A 95 -17.65 -41.06 -70.54
CA ALA A 95 -16.84 -41.58 -69.44
C ALA A 95 -16.98 -40.72 -68.18
N ALA A 96 -17.08 -41.38 -67.02
CA ALA A 96 -17.09 -40.66 -65.73
C ALA A 96 -15.71 -39.99 -65.52
N VAL A 97 -15.76 -38.70 -65.15
CA VAL A 97 -14.57 -37.87 -64.92
C VAL A 97 -14.00 -38.12 -63.53
N SER A 98 -12.68 -37.94 -63.38
CA SER A 98 -11.97 -38.13 -62.11
C SER A 98 -10.94 -37.00 -61.90
N GLY A 99 -10.69 -36.61 -60.64
CA GLY A 99 -9.85 -35.47 -60.34
C GLY A 99 -10.54 -34.13 -60.56
N PHE A 100 -9.79 -33.07 -60.79
CA PHE A 100 -10.36 -31.78 -61.18
C PHE A 100 -10.83 -31.82 -62.64
N TYR A 101 -12.07 -31.46 -62.84
CA TYR A 101 -12.67 -31.42 -64.18
C TYR A 101 -13.51 -30.15 -64.34
N THR A 102 -13.32 -29.46 -65.47
CA THR A 102 -14.13 -28.27 -65.80
C THR A 102 -15.26 -28.66 -66.72
N THR A 103 -16.49 -28.46 -66.26
CA THR A 103 -17.71 -28.69 -66.99
C THR A 103 -17.92 -27.61 -68.06
N PRO A 104 -18.76 -27.83 -69.11
CA PRO A 104 -18.98 -26.88 -70.20
C PRO A 104 -19.50 -25.52 -69.78
N ASP A 105 -20.12 -25.39 -68.60
CA ASP A 105 -20.53 -24.12 -67.99
C ASP A 105 -19.36 -23.30 -67.41
N GLY A 106 -18.11 -23.80 -67.51
CA GLY A 106 -16.91 -23.14 -67.02
C GLY A 106 -16.57 -23.38 -65.57
N LYS A 107 -17.39 -24.12 -64.82
CA LYS A 107 -17.14 -24.45 -63.42
C LYS A 107 -16.22 -25.67 -63.30
N THR A 108 -15.26 -25.63 -62.36
CA THR A 108 -14.36 -26.74 -62.09
C THR A 108 -14.82 -27.47 -60.82
N TRP A 109 -14.89 -28.78 -60.91
CA TRP A 109 -15.33 -29.66 -59.84
C TRP A 109 -14.25 -30.67 -59.48
N TYR A 110 -14.33 -31.29 -58.32
CA TYR A 110 -13.43 -32.36 -57.95
C TYR A 110 -14.17 -33.69 -57.78
N PHE A 111 -13.74 -34.67 -58.52
CA PHE A 111 -14.26 -36.02 -58.46
C PHE A 111 -13.22 -36.95 -57.84
N GLN A 112 -13.59 -37.61 -56.75
CA GLN A 112 -12.65 -38.39 -55.93
C GLN A 112 -11.99 -39.49 -56.77
N PRO A 113 -10.68 -39.46 -57.03
CA PRO A 113 -9.98 -40.56 -57.69
C PRO A 113 -9.90 -41.80 -56.81
N GLY A 114 -9.91 -43.00 -57.43
CA GLY A 114 -9.75 -44.26 -56.71
C GLY A 114 -10.07 -45.46 -57.54
N SER A 115 -10.11 -46.67 -56.98
CA SER A 115 -10.47 -47.91 -57.64
C SER A 115 -11.99 -48.08 -57.88
N GLY A 116 -12.78 -47.13 -57.35
CA GLY A 116 -14.25 -47.12 -57.48
C GLY A 116 -14.76 -46.01 -58.41
N LEU A 117 -16.06 -45.91 -58.55
CA LEU A 117 -16.72 -44.88 -59.33
C LEU A 117 -16.42 -43.49 -58.78
N PRO A 118 -15.81 -42.56 -59.55
CA PRO A 118 -15.38 -41.25 -59.05
C PRO A 118 -16.62 -40.34 -58.83
N TYR A 119 -16.85 -39.94 -57.59
CA TYR A 119 -17.99 -39.07 -57.20
C TYR A 119 -17.53 -37.65 -56.85
N ALA A 120 -18.41 -36.68 -57.05
CA ALA A 120 -18.14 -35.28 -56.71
C ALA A 120 -17.95 -35.08 -55.19
N ARG A 121 -16.91 -34.38 -54.83
CA ARG A 121 -16.64 -33.96 -53.43
C ARG A 121 -16.77 -32.46 -53.32
N TYR A 122 -17.31 -32.01 -52.19
CA TYR A 122 -17.53 -30.62 -51.85
C TYR A 122 -16.86 -30.28 -50.51
N GLY A 123 -16.63 -29.01 -50.27
CA GLY A 123 -15.97 -28.49 -49.05
C GLY A 123 -14.47 -28.40 -49.19
N LEU A 124 -13.77 -28.44 -48.05
CA LEU A 124 -12.31 -28.38 -48.01
C LEU A 124 -11.66 -29.66 -48.51
N MET A 125 -10.79 -29.51 -49.51
CA MET A 125 -9.95 -30.58 -50.06
C MET A 125 -8.51 -30.39 -49.62
N ILE A 126 -7.88 -31.44 -49.08
CA ILE A 126 -6.51 -31.45 -48.62
C ILE A 126 -5.74 -32.48 -49.45
N PHE A 127 -4.69 -32.01 -50.12
CA PHE A 127 -3.77 -32.86 -50.90
C PHE A 127 -2.39 -32.86 -50.29
N LEU A 128 -1.79 -34.02 -50.17
CA LEU A 128 -0.43 -34.18 -49.75
C LEU A 128 0.45 -34.13 -51.00
N GLU A 129 1.30 -33.12 -51.10
CA GLU A 129 2.31 -33.05 -52.16
C GLU A 129 3.56 -33.81 -51.72
N ASN A 130 3.86 -34.90 -52.43
CA ASN A 130 5.01 -35.72 -52.17
C ASN A 130 6.20 -35.24 -53.08
N ASN A 131 6.85 -34.12 -52.67
CA ASN A 131 7.94 -33.50 -53.42
C ASN A 131 9.33 -34.05 -53.05
N ASN A 132 9.47 -35.28 -52.54
CA ASN A 132 10.75 -35.87 -52.10
C ASN A 132 11.54 -35.01 -51.09
N THR A 133 10.89 -34.08 -50.41
CA THR A 133 11.48 -33.30 -49.29
C THR A 133 11.09 -33.94 -47.97
N PRO A 134 11.92 -33.79 -46.89
CA PRO A 134 11.62 -34.37 -45.57
C PRO A 134 10.39 -33.77 -44.87
N SER A 135 9.81 -32.71 -45.41
CA SER A 135 8.60 -32.03 -44.87
C SER A 135 7.39 -32.29 -45.76
N TYR A 136 6.32 -32.77 -45.19
CA TYR A 136 5.04 -32.89 -45.86
C TYR A 136 4.49 -31.49 -46.18
N HIS A 137 4.21 -31.25 -47.47
CA HIS A 137 3.56 -30.03 -47.94
C HIS A 137 2.11 -30.37 -48.29
N TYR A 138 1.16 -29.60 -47.73
CA TYR A 138 -0.26 -29.80 -48.02
C TYR A 138 -0.75 -28.64 -48.88
N THR A 139 -1.51 -29.00 -49.91
CA THR A 139 -2.25 -28.06 -50.75
C THR A 139 -3.72 -28.10 -50.38
N PHE A 140 -4.35 -26.95 -50.30
CA PHE A 140 -5.72 -26.81 -49.88
C PHE A 140 -6.56 -26.14 -50.96
N TYR A 141 -7.76 -26.70 -51.22
CA TYR A 141 -8.72 -26.18 -52.17
C TYR A 141 -10.10 -26.21 -51.51
N TYR A 142 -11.02 -25.41 -52.01
CA TYR A 142 -12.42 -25.46 -51.57
C TYR A 142 -13.34 -25.56 -52.78
N VAL A 143 -14.16 -26.59 -52.83
CA VAL A 143 -15.16 -26.82 -53.86
C VAL A 143 -16.54 -26.54 -53.26
N ASP A 144 -17.14 -25.44 -53.68
CA ASP A 144 -18.48 -25.07 -53.29
C ASP A 144 -19.52 -25.92 -54.06
N LYS A 145 -20.62 -26.32 -53.42
CA LYS A 145 -21.61 -27.20 -53.99
C LYS A 145 -22.32 -26.61 -55.23
N ASP A 146 -22.47 -25.27 -55.30
CA ASP A 146 -23.21 -24.58 -56.35
C ASP A 146 -22.30 -23.88 -57.35
N ASN A 147 -21.11 -23.49 -56.94
CA ASN A 147 -20.20 -22.66 -57.70
C ASN A 147 -18.93 -23.41 -58.18
N GLY A 148 -18.72 -24.63 -57.70
CA GLY A 148 -17.49 -25.40 -58.04
C GLY A 148 -16.25 -24.91 -57.27
N LEU A 149 -15.07 -25.07 -57.83
CA LEU A 149 -13.81 -24.64 -57.25
C LEU A 149 -13.77 -23.13 -57.09
N ILE A 150 -13.68 -22.68 -55.86
CA ILE A 150 -13.56 -21.25 -55.53
C ILE A 150 -12.17 -20.78 -55.96
N LYS A 151 -12.12 -19.61 -56.64
CA LYS A 151 -10.88 -18.94 -57.09
C LYS A 151 -10.98 -17.44 -56.83
N ASN A 152 -9.85 -16.80 -56.52
CA ASN A 152 -9.72 -15.37 -56.29
C ASN A 152 -10.78 -14.84 -55.29
N ASN A 153 -11.03 -15.60 -54.22
CA ASN A 153 -12.06 -15.22 -53.26
C ASN A 153 -11.77 -15.76 -51.86
N TRP A 154 -12.39 -15.09 -50.84
CA TRP A 154 -12.39 -15.55 -49.48
C TRP A 154 -13.26 -16.82 -49.33
N VAL A 155 -12.76 -17.74 -48.54
CA VAL A 155 -13.43 -18.97 -48.17
C VAL A 155 -13.46 -19.07 -46.65
N LYS A 156 -14.66 -19.24 -46.07
CA LYS A 156 -14.83 -19.53 -44.66
C LYS A 156 -14.79 -21.05 -44.46
N THR A 157 -13.80 -21.50 -43.71
CA THR A 157 -13.68 -22.90 -43.29
C THR A 157 -14.03 -23.03 -41.81
N ASP A 158 -14.08 -24.25 -41.27
CA ASP A 158 -14.27 -24.50 -39.83
C ASP A 158 -13.11 -23.97 -38.98
N HIS A 159 -11.94 -23.69 -39.60
CA HIS A 159 -10.74 -23.17 -38.97
C HIS A 159 -10.59 -21.63 -39.06
N GLY A 160 -11.41 -20.97 -39.89
CA GLY A 160 -11.36 -19.53 -40.12
C GLY A 160 -11.42 -19.13 -41.58
N TRP A 161 -11.01 -17.90 -41.90
CA TRP A 161 -11.04 -17.39 -43.28
C TRP A 161 -9.73 -17.67 -43.98
N SER A 162 -9.80 -18.24 -45.20
CA SER A 162 -8.69 -18.51 -46.09
C SER A 162 -8.89 -17.79 -47.42
N TRP A 163 -7.85 -17.55 -48.19
CA TRP A 163 -7.94 -17.01 -49.54
C TRP A 163 -7.59 -18.07 -50.59
N ALA A 164 -8.52 -18.36 -51.50
CA ALA A 164 -8.28 -19.16 -52.65
C ALA A 164 -7.67 -18.31 -53.78
N GLY A 165 -6.46 -18.65 -54.26
CA GLY A 165 -5.77 -17.97 -55.34
C GLY A 165 -6.40 -18.14 -56.71
N ALA A 166 -5.74 -17.68 -57.77
CA ALA A 166 -6.24 -17.74 -59.14
C ALA A 166 -6.44 -19.17 -59.68
N ASP A 167 -5.68 -20.11 -59.18
CA ASP A 167 -5.80 -21.55 -59.47
C ASP A 167 -6.71 -22.31 -58.52
N GLY A 168 -7.21 -21.63 -57.46
CA GLY A 168 -8.08 -22.18 -56.43
C GLY A 168 -7.34 -22.72 -55.20
N HIS A 169 -6.01 -22.69 -55.16
CA HIS A 169 -5.17 -23.14 -54.09
C HIS A 169 -5.12 -22.07 -52.98
N PHE A 170 -5.19 -22.49 -51.76
CA PHE A 170 -5.16 -21.55 -50.64
C PHE A 170 -3.75 -20.96 -50.48
N ILE A 171 -3.67 -19.64 -50.34
CA ILE A 171 -2.45 -18.90 -50.12
C ILE A 171 -1.98 -19.05 -48.70
N GLU A 172 -0.69 -19.22 -48.48
CA GLU A 172 -0.02 -19.20 -47.21
C GLU A 172 1.02 -18.06 -47.18
N GLY A 173 1.24 -17.47 -45.99
CA GLY A 173 2.16 -16.36 -45.81
C GLY A 173 1.53 -15.00 -46.13
N TRP A 174 2.37 -14.04 -46.54
CA TRP A 174 1.92 -12.67 -46.85
C TRP A 174 1.06 -12.63 -48.09
N PHE A 175 -0.09 -12.02 -47.96
CA PHE A 175 -1.05 -11.85 -49.05
C PHE A 175 -1.66 -10.46 -49.06
N THR A 176 -1.70 -9.81 -50.21
CA THR A 176 -2.46 -8.55 -50.40
C THR A 176 -3.67 -8.83 -51.28
N ALA A 177 -4.83 -8.64 -50.70
CA ALA A 177 -6.11 -8.82 -51.37
C ALA A 177 -6.32 -7.73 -52.46
N PRO A 178 -7.19 -7.94 -53.45
CA PRO A 178 -7.47 -6.99 -54.55
C PRO A 178 -7.97 -5.61 -54.08
N ASN A 179 -8.55 -5.51 -52.89
CA ASN A 179 -8.95 -4.26 -52.25
C ASN A 179 -7.78 -3.50 -51.59
N GLY A 180 -6.56 -4.02 -51.66
CA GLY A 180 -5.37 -3.41 -51.07
C GLY A 180 -5.09 -3.77 -49.61
N THR A 181 -5.94 -4.56 -48.97
CA THR A 181 -5.70 -5.02 -47.57
C THR A 181 -4.62 -6.11 -47.55
N THR A 182 -3.72 -6.02 -46.58
CA THR A 182 -2.61 -6.99 -46.42
C THR A 182 -2.90 -7.94 -45.27
N TRP A 183 -2.64 -9.21 -45.46
CA TRP A 183 -2.89 -10.28 -44.52
C TRP A 183 -1.71 -11.19 -44.37
N TYR A 184 -1.66 -11.97 -43.32
CA TYR A 184 -0.78 -13.10 -43.15
C TYR A 184 -1.62 -14.35 -42.85
N LEU A 185 -1.52 -15.36 -43.72
CA LEU A 185 -2.26 -16.59 -43.61
C LEU A 185 -1.31 -17.71 -43.16
N THR A 186 -1.68 -18.38 -42.08
CA THR A 186 -0.85 -19.47 -41.53
C THR A 186 -1.74 -20.61 -41.05
N VAL A 187 -1.18 -21.81 -41.07
CA VAL A 187 -1.85 -23.00 -40.52
C VAL A 187 -1.74 -22.93 -38.99
N LYS A 188 -2.90 -22.75 -38.31
CA LYS A 188 -2.95 -22.69 -36.83
C LYS A 188 -2.88 -24.07 -36.16
N THR A 189 -3.20 -25.15 -36.89
CA THR A 189 -3.17 -26.53 -36.38
C THR A 189 -2.63 -27.47 -37.42
N GLU A 190 -1.99 -28.56 -37.02
CA GLU A 190 -1.53 -29.59 -37.93
C GLU A 190 -2.65 -30.11 -38.81
N GLY A 191 -2.49 -30.05 -40.15
CA GLY A 191 -3.46 -30.47 -41.14
C GLY A 191 -4.65 -29.50 -41.38
N GLY A 192 -4.65 -28.29 -40.76
CA GLY A 192 -5.60 -27.25 -41.03
C GLY A 192 -5.25 -26.40 -42.25
N ALA A 193 -6.26 -25.81 -42.91
CA ALA A 193 -6.02 -24.87 -44.01
C ALA A 193 -5.39 -23.58 -43.52
N PRO A 194 -4.56 -22.87 -44.32
CA PRO A 194 -4.05 -21.56 -43.98
C PRO A 194 -5.19 -20.57 -43.73
N VAL A 195 -5.19 -19.91 -42.58
CA VAL A 195 -6.22 -18.95 -42.16
C VAL A 195 -5.59 -17.62 -41.78
N ILE A 196 -6.35 -16.54 -41.86
CA ILE A 196 -5.90 -15.26 -41.33
C ILE A 196 -5.69 -15.39 -39.82
N THR A 197 -4.70 -14.72 -39.31
CA THR A 197 -4.34 -14.71 -37.89
C THR A 197 -4.54 -13.31 -37.30
N ASP A 198 -4.78 -13.24 -36.00
CA ASP A 198 -4.89 -11.97 -35.27
C ASP A 198 -3.52 -11.35 -35.05
N ASP A 199 -2.47 -12.21 -34.96
CA ASP A 199 -1.08 -11.85 -34.85
C ASP A 199 -0.19 -12.87 -35.56
N ALA A 200 1.00 -12.45 -35.97
CA ALA A 200 1.99 -13.34 -36.55
C ALA A 200 3.43 -12.91 -36.23
N PHE A 201 4.25 -13.86 -35.82
CA PHE A 201 5.68 -13.66 -35.66
C PHE A 201 6.40 -14.08 -36.94
N VAL A 202 6.85 -13.10 -37.74
CA VAL A 202 7.45 -13.32 -39.06
C VAL A 202 8.83 -12.70 -39.12
N ASN A 203 9.84 -13.52 -39.43
CA ASN A 203 11.25 -13.09 -39.53
C ASN A 203 11.73 -12.27 -38.31
N GLY A 204 11.37 -12.70 -37.10
CA GLY A 204 11.78 -12.04 -35.87
C GLY A 204 10.98 -10.79 -35.49
N LYS A 205 9.90 -10.47 -36.22
CA LYS A 205 9.01 -9.35 -35.93
C LYS A 205 7.58 -9.81 -35.68
N LEU A 206 6.91 -9.20 -34.73
CA LEU A 206 5.49 -9.40 -34.41
C LEU A 206 4.63 -8.43 -35.22
N TYR A 207 3.59 -8.94 -35.87
CA TYR A 207 2.62 -8.18 -36.67
C TYR A 207 1.21 -8.44 -36.13
N PHE A 208 0.31 -7.48 -36.31
CA PHE A 208 -1.05 -7.55 -35.82
C PHE A 208 -2.06 -7.33 -36.96
N PHE A 209 -3.17 -8.06 -36.89
CA PHE A 209 -4.18 -8.04 -37.95
C PHE A 209 -5.58 -7.86 -37.33
N ASP A 210 -6.34 -6.96 -37.91
CA ASP A 210 -7.77 -6.86 -37.66
C ASP A 210 -8.56 -7.59 -38.74
N THR A 211 -9.54 -8.41 -38.36
CA THR A 211 -10.27 -9.29 -39.28
C THR A 211 -11.04 -8.57 -40.38
N SER A 212 -11.23 -7.24 -40.27
CA SER A 212 -11.93 -6.41 -41.26
C SER A 212 -11.00 -5.55 -42.11
N THR A 213 -9.91 -5.06 -41.52
CA THR A 213 -8.99 -4.09 -42.16
C THR A 213 -7.63 -4.65 -42.52
N GLY A 214 -7.31 -5.86 -42.06
CA GLY A 214 -6.02 -6.51 -42.32
C GLY A 214 -4.90 -6.01 -41.41
N LEU A 215 -3.67 -5.94 -41.94
CA LEU A 215 -2.46 -5.54 -41.23
C LEU A 215 -2.63 -4.15 -40.61
N LEU A 216 -2.55 -4.10 -39.28
CA LEU A 216 -2.61 -2.85 -38.52
C LEU A 216 -1.30 -2.06 -38.70
N ARG A 217 -1.42 -0.73 -38.86
CA ARG A 217 -0.29 0.18 -39.02
C ARG A 217 -0.54 1.48 -38.26
N ASN A 218 0.51 2.05 -37.65
CA ASN A 218 0.43 3.31 -36.90
C ASN A 218 -0.75 3.33 -35.90
N SER A 219 -0.95 2.24 -35.19
CA SER A 219 -2.08 2.06 -34.29
C SER A 219 -1.72 1.30 -33.00
N TRP A 220 -2.46 1.59 -31.95
CA TRP A 220 -2.41 0.83 -30.71
C TRP A 220 -3.10 -0.54 -30.88
N VAL A 221 -2.50 -1.56 -30.29
CA VAL A 221 -3.03 -2.92 -30.24
C VAL A 221 -3.00 -3.41 -28.80
N ASN A 222 -4.15 -3.89 -28.31
CA ASN A 222 -4.25 -4.54 -27.02
C ASN A 222 -4.44 -6.06 -27.23
N MET A 223 -3.47 -6.85 -26.81
CA MET A 223 -3.47 -8.32 -26.95
C MET A 223 -3.90 -9.02 -25.65
N GLY A 224 -4.28 -8.27 -24.61
CA GLY A 224 -4.57 -8.80 -23.27
C GLY A 224 -5.93 -9.49 -23.18
N GLN A 225 -5.94 -10.79 -22.99
CA GLN A 225 -7.10 -11.54 -22.49
C GLN A 225 -7.12 -11.47 -20.95
N GLY A 226 -7.54 -10.30 -20.41
CA GLY A 226 -7.64 -10.10 -18.94
C GLY A 226 -6.38 -9.52 -18.26
N VAL A 227 -5.29 -9.30 -18.99
CA VAL A 227 -4.12 -8.52 -18.61
C VAL A 227 -3.90 -7.49 -19.71
N GLU A 228 -3.70 -6.22 -19.35
CA GLU A 228 -3.45 -5.17 -20.34
C GLU A 228 -2.04 -5.33 -20.93
N ALA A 229 -1.95 -5.84 -22.15
CA ALA A 229 -0.72 -5.94 -22.93
C ALA A 229 -0.84 -5.06 -24.18
N TRP A 230 -0.20 -3.91 -24.16
CA TRP A 230 -0.26 -2.91 -25.21
C TRP A 230 0.95 -2.96 -26.13
N TYR A 231 0.69 -2.83 -27.43
CA TYR A 231 1.71 -2.74 -28.48
C TYR A 231 1.43 -1.56 -29.38
N TRP A 232 2.47 -1.07 -30.06
CA TRP A 232 2.32 -0.11 -31.14
C TRP A 232 2.73 -0.76 -32.46
N ALA A 233 1.80 -0.93 -33.39
CA ALA A 233 2.08 -1.31 -34.75
C ALA A 233 2.69 -0.13 -35.49
N GLY A 234 3.93 -0.25 -35.93
CA GLY A 234 4.65 0.78 -36.66
C GLY A 234 4.13 1.01 -38.08
N PRO A 235 4.78 1.87 -38.87
CA PRO A 235 4.36 2.17 -40.25
C PRO A 235 4.49 0.96 -41.20
N ASP A 236 5.37 0.00 -40.90
CA ASP A 236 5.49 -1.27 -41.62
C ASP A 236 4.53 -2.36 -41.10
N GLY A 237 3.79 -2.07 -40.03
CA GLY A 237 2.86 -2.97 -39.35
C GLY A 237 3.53 -3.86 -38.28
N ALA A 238 4.85 -3.84 -38.16
CA ALA A 238 5.53 -4.57 -37.09
C ALA A 238 5.39 -3.85 -35.76
N ALA A 239 5.36 -4.61 -34.67
CA ALA A 239 5.52 -4.06 -33.33
C ALA A 239 6.83 -3.28 -33.23
N VAL A 240 6.76 -2.03 -32.77
CA VAL A 240 7.97 -1.22 -32.56
C VAL A 240 8.77 -1.74 -31.38
N SER A 241 10.06 -1.45 -31.34
CA SER A 241 10.99 -1.86 -30.29
C SER A 241 11.79 -0.66 -29.79
N GLY A 242 11.97 -0.53 -28.48
CA GLY A 242 12.68 0.58 -27.87
C GLY A 242 11.88 1.89 -27.90
N TRP A 243 12.60 3.02 -27.90
CA TRP A 243 12.01 4.37 -27.91
C TRP A 243 11.31 4.71 -29.22
N PHE A 244 10.08 5.20 -29.14
CA PHE A 244 9.34 5.66 -30.32
C PHE A 244 8.45 6.86 -30.00
N LYS A 245 7.94 7.52 -31.06
CA LYS A 245 6.94 8.58 -30.96
C LYS A 245 5.70 8.21 -31.75
N THR A 246 4.55 8.44 -31.13
CA THR A 246 3.26 8.34 -31.80
C THR A 246 2.99 9.60 -32.63
N PRO A 247 2.07 9.59 -33.63
CA PRO A 247 1.76 10.74 -34.46
C PRO A 247 1.27 11.98 -33.72
N ASP A 248 0.71 11.82 -32.49
CA ASP A 248 0.32 12.91 -31.61
C ASP A 248 1.50 13.54 -30.84
N GLY A 249 2.74 13.08 -31.13
CA GLY A 249 3.98 13.63 -30.60
C GLY A 249 4.41 13.08 -29.25
N LYS A 250 3.65 12.17 -28.63
CA LYS A 250 4.00 11.52 -27.37
C LYS A 250 5.13 10.52 -27.54
N THR A 251 5.97 10.40 -26.52
CA THR A 251 7.11 9.48 -26.50
C THR A 251 6.77 8.28 -25.65
N TRP A 252 7.12 7.11 -26.13
CA TRP A 252 6.87 5.81 -25.48
C TRP A 252 8.10 4.93 -25.54
N TYR A 253 8.06 3.84 -24.79
CA TYR A 253 9.08 2.79 -24.85
C TYR A 253 8.40 1.42 -24.93
N ALA A 254 8.80 0.64 -25.93
CA ALA A 254 8.42 -0.75 -26.08
C ALA A 254 9.59 -1.62 -25.64
N ASP A 255 9.40 -2.46 -24.63
CA ASP A 255 10.49 -3.21 -24.01
C ASP A 255 11.00 -4.34 -24.93
N PRO A 256 12.22 -4.26 -25.46
CA PRO A 256 12.78 -5.30 -26.31
C PRO A 256 12.97 -6.64 -25.59
N GLU A 257 13.09 -6.62 -24.26
CA GLU A 257 13.26 -7.82 -23.43
C GLU A 257 11.92 -8.52 -23.15
N ASP A 258 10.80 -7.81 -23.40
CA ASP A 258 9.45 -8.33 -23.21
C ASP A 258 8.59 -8.20 -24.47
N TYR A 259 9.00 -8.92 -25.50
CA TYR A 259 8.31 -9.04 -26.79
C TYR A 259 7.86 -7.72 -27.42
N ASN A 260 8.48 -6.59 -27.04
CA ASN A 260 8.13 -5.23 -27.45
C ASN A 260 6.77 -4.75 -26.92
N GLU A 261 6.36 -5.22 -25.76
CA GLU A 261 5.21 -4.63 -25.06
C GLU A 261 5.53 -3.19 -24.64
N VAL A 262 4.57 -2.28 -24.85
CA VAL A 262 4.74 -0.88 -24.47
C VAL A 262 4.62 -0.74 -22.96
N VAL A 263 5.63 -0.15 -22.36
CA VAL A 263 5.70 0.04 -20.92
C VAL A 263 4.69 1.07 -20.47
N MET A 264 3.89 0.70 -19.46
CA MET A 264 3.01 1.58 -18.69
C MET A 264 3.49 1.58 -17.24
N GLY A 265 3.57 2.76 -16.60
CA GLY A 265 4.18 2.88 -15.26
C GLY A 265 5.70 3.03 -15.30
N GLY A 266 6.36 2.56 -14.24
CA GLY A 266 7.79 2.75 -14.04
C GLY A 266 8.68 1.66 -14.63
N ILE A 267 9.83 2.03 -15.20
CA ILE A 267 10.86 1.10 -15.72
C ILE A 267 12.27 1.68 -15.56
N ASP A 268 13.24 0.84 -15.27
CA ASP A 268 14.67 1.18 -15.40
C ASP A 268 15.16 0.87 -16.82
N ILE A 269 15.68 1.88 -17.48
CA ILE A 269 16.30 1.75 -18.80
C ILE A 269 17.76 2.24 -18.70
N ASN A 270 18.70 1.32 -18.76
CA ASN A 270 20.15 1.60 -18.68
C ASN A 270 20.55 2.38 -17.40
N GLY A 271 20.01 2.00 -16.24
CA GLY A 271 20.31 2.62 -14.94
C GLY A 271 19.65 3.97 -14.71
N LYS A 272 18.63 4.30 -15.49
CA LYS A 272 17.77 5.47 -15.30
C LYS A 272 16.31 5.04 -15.23
N TYR A 273 15.61 5.55 -14.22
CA TYR A 273 14.19 5.27 -14.04
C TYR A 273 13.34 6.23 -14.86
N TYR A 274 12.40 5.67 -15.63
CA TYR A 274 11.42 6.41 -16.42
C TYR A 274 10.02 6.00 -16.01
N PHE A 275 9.06 6.90 -16.19
CA PHE A 275 7.66 6.63 -15.94
C PHE A 275 6.82 7.01 -17.16
N PHE A 276 5.89 6.11 -17.54
CA PHE A 276 4.99 6.29 -18.66
C PHE A 276 3.55 6.32 -18.18
N ASP A 277 2.89 7.44 -18.36
CA ASP A 277 1.46 7.61 -18.09
C ASP A 277 0.62 7.01 -19.22
N HIS A 278 -0.44 6.27 -18.88
CA HIS A 278 -1.30 5.59 -19.84
C HIS A 278 -1.87 6.50 -20.95
N SER A 279 -2.06 7.79 -20.66
CA SER A 279 -2.68 8.73 -21.60
C SER A 279 -1.67 9.63 -22.28
N ASN A 280 -0.55 9.92 -21.63
CA ASN A 280 0.38 10.97 -22.04
C ASN A 280 1.77 10.44 -22.46
N GLY A 281 2.06 9.16 -22.23
CA GLY A 281 3.38 8.58 -22.50
C GLY A 281 4.42 9.01 -21.48
N LEU A 282 5.66 9.23 -21.92
CA LEU A 282 6.77 9.59 -21.05
C LEU A 282 6.49 10.85 -20.25
N VAL A 283 6.47 10.72 -18.93
CA VAL A 283 6.41 11.87 -18.01
C VAL A 283 7.79 12.49 -17.91
N THR A 284 7.91 13.76 -18.31
CA THR A 284 9.19 14.48 -18.35
C THR A 284 9.38 15.44 -17.18
N HIS A 285 8.33 15.76 -16.43
CA HIS A 285 8.36 16.69 -15.31
C HIS A 285 7.07 16.57 -14.49
N GLY A 286 7.19 16.56 -13.16
CA GLY A 286 6.03 16.60 -12.27
C GLY A 286 5.92 15.42 -11.32
N TRP A 287 4.82 15.41 -10.59
CA TRP A 287 4.47 14.31 -9.70
C TRP A 287 4.03 13.08 -10.49
N ILE A 288 4.46 11.93 -10.03
CA ILE A 288 3.94 10.63 -10.45
C ILE A 288 3.47 9.86 -9.21
N GLU A 289 2.44 9.06 -9.40
CA GLU A 289 1.92 8.12 -8.42
C GLU A 289 2.08 6.71 -8.98
N ASP A 290 2.75 5.85 -8.24
CA ASP A 290 2.97 4.46 -8.59
C ASP A 290 2.66 3.59 -7.36
N ASP A 291 1.66 2.71 -7.49
CA ASP A 291 1.14 1.87 -6.39
C ASP A 291 0.75 2.64 -5.11
N GLY A 292 0.23 3.86 -5.25
CA GLY A 292 -0.17 4.71 -4.14
C GLY A 292 0.99 5.46 -3.48
N GLU A 293 2.19 5.39 -4.04
CA GLU A 293 3.35 6.10 -3.56
C GLU A 293 3.81 7.18 -4.55
N TRP A 294 4.25 8.31 -4.03
CA TRP A 294 4.57 9.48 -4.84
C TRP A 294 6.06 9.60 -5.12
N ALA A 295 6.41 9.96 -6.36
CA ALA A 295 7.76 10.35 -6.74
C ALA A 295 7.73 11.62 -7.61
N TRP A 296 8.88 12.22 -7.84
CA TRP A 296 9.02 13.43 -8.65
C TRP A 296 9.92 13.19 -9.85
N ILE A 297 9.39 13.43 -11.04
CA ILE A 297 10.17 13.39 -12.29
C ILE A 297 10.80 14.77 -12.56
N GLU A 298 12.10 14.77 -12.83
CA GLU A 298 12.85 15.94 -13.31
C GLU A 298 12.70 16.13 -14.83
N THR A 299 13.29 17.19 -15.39
CA THR A 299 13.12 17.61 -16.77
C THR A 299 13.56 16.61 -17.85
N VAL A 300 14.13 15.47 -17.51
CA VAL A 300 14.69 14.50 -18.47
C VAL A 300 14.19 13.06 -18.23
N GLY A 301 13.05 12.90 -17.59
CA GLY A 301 12.50 11.56 -17.31
C GLY A 301 13.29 10.76 -16.27
N SER A 302 14.06 11.43 -15.40
CA SER A 302 14.70 10.82 -14.24
C SER A 302 14.03 11.22 -12.94
N VAL A 303 13.91 10.27 -11.99
CA VAL A 303 13.32 10.51 -10.67
C VAL A 303 14.29 11.31 -9.81
N TYR A 304 13.76 12.24 -9.04
CA TYR A 304 14.53 13.06 -8.12
C TYR A 304 14.79 12.33 -6.80
N SER A 305 15.95 12.53 -6.19
CA SER A 305 16.29 11.97 -4.88
C SER A 305 16.82 13.03 -3.92
N GLY A 306 16.56 12.84 -2.62
CA GLY A 306 16.94 13.77 -1.56
C GLY A 306 15.91 14.87 -1.30
N TRP A 307 16.35 15.96 -0.65
CA TRP A 307 15.48 17.09 -0.34
C TRP A 307 15.17 17.94 -1.56
N LYS A 308 13.88 18.20 -1.79
CA LYS A 308 13.40 19.07 -2.87
C LYS A 308 12.50 20.18 -2.35
N HIS A 309 12.84 21.40 -2.71
CA HIS A 309 11.98 22.56 -2.52
C HIS A 309 11.08 22.73 -3.73
N MET A 310 9.77 22.64 -3.51
CA MET A 310 8.78 22.78 -4.58
C MET A 310 8.45 24.25 -4.87
N PRO A 311 7.95 24.57 -6.07
CA PRO A 311 7.55 25.93 -6.42
C PRO A 311 6.49 26.55 -5.50
N ASN A 312 5.69 25.73 -4.83
CA ASN A 312 4.69 26.15 -3.84
C ASN A 312 5.28 26.46 -2.45
N GLY A 313 6.63 26.42 -2.30
CA GLY A 313 7.32 26.69 -1.04
C GLY A 313 7.42 25.51 -0.09
N LYS A 314 6.92 24.33 -0.43
CA LYS A 314 6.95 23.14 0.40
C LYS A 314 8.22 22.33 0.16
N TRP A 315 8.71 21.65 1.21
CA TRP A 315 9.83 20.73 1.14
C TRP A 315 9.35 19.29 1.24
N PHE A 316 9.88 18.43 0.39
CA PHE A 316 9.67 16.98 0.42
C PHE A 316 11.01 16.25 0.36
N TYR A 317 11.01 15.01 0.81
CA TYR A 317 12.20 14.16 0.77
C TYR A 317 11.92 12.87 0.00
N PHE A 318 12.74 12.62 -1.00
CA PHE A 318 12.68 11.45 -1.86
C PHE A 318 13.82 10.50 -1.49
N ASP A 319 13.52 9.24 -1.16
CA ASP A 319 14.49 8.31 -0.58
C ASP A 319 15.59 7.94 -1.59
N PRO A 320 16.87 8.33 -1.36
CA PRO A 320 17.98 7.93 -2.23
C PRO A 320 18.29 6.44 -2.20
N LYS A 321 17.77 5.70 -1.20
CA LYS A 321 17.98 4.25 -1.05
C LYS A 321 16.91 3.44 -1.76
N ASP A 322 15.76 4.04 -2.03
CA ASP A 322 14.72 3.41 -2.82
C ASP A 322 15.08 3.52 -4.32
N PRO A 323 15.06 2.40 -5.07
CA PRO A 323 15.34 2.40 -6.51
C PRO A 323 14.45 3.36 -7.32
N TYR A 324 13.26 3.60 -6.83
CA TYR A 324 12.25 4.47 -7.45
C TYR A 324 12.20 5.86 -6.85
N HIS A 325 13.07 6.14 -5.86
CA HIS A 325 13.15 7.42 -5.16
C HIS A 325 11.79 7.93 -4.70
N ARG A 326 10.99 7.06 -4.06
CA ARG A 326 9.67 7.41 -3.56
C ARG A 326 9.74 8.41 -2.42
N MET A 327 8.74 9.28 -2.35
CA MET A 327 8.61 10.27 -1.29
C MET A 327 8.36 9.61 0.05
N LEU A 328 9.17 9.95 1.05
CA LEU A 328 8.93 9.50 2.41
C LEU A 328 7.89 10.40 3.10
N VAL A 329 6.97 9.79 3.84
CA VAL A 329 5.87 10.45 4.57
C VAL A 329 5.90 10.05 6.05
N GLY A 330 5.36 10.91 6.91
CA GLY A 330 5.36 10.68 8.36
C GLY A 330 6.66 11.07 9.01
N VAL A 331 7.01 10.38 10.11
CA VAL A 331 8.28 10.60 10.81
C VAL A 331 9.40 9.85 10.08
N ILE A 332 10.34 10.58 9.53
CA ILE A 332 11.48 10.03 8.78
C ILE A 332 12.79 10.28 9.53
N GLN A 333 13.72 9.33 9.43
CA GLN A 333 15.07 9.43 9.99
C GLN A 333 16.09 9.37 8.84
N ILE A 334 16.84 10.41 8.69
CA ILE A 334 17.90 10.53 7.69
C ILE A 334 19.19 11.02 8.36
N PRO A 335 20.35 10.97 7.72
CA PRO A 335 21.61 11.36 8.34
C PRO A 335 21.65 12.80 8.90
N SER A 336 20.83 13.71 8.38
CA SER A 336 20.74 15.09 8.85
C SER A 336 19.79 15.30 10.04
N GLY A 337 19.06 14.28 10.48
CA GLY A 337 18.15 14.34 11.62
C GLY A 337 16.83 13.60 11.40
N THR A 338 15.92 13.77 12.36
CA THR A 338 14.55 13.27 12.30
C THR A 338 13.62 14.41 11.87
N TYR A 339 12.69 14.12 10.96
CA TYR A 339 11.76 15.09 10.38
C TYR A 339 10.35 14.51 10.32
N TYR A 340 9.36 15.37 10.13
CA TYR A 340 8.01 14.95 9.78
C TYR A 340 7.60 15.56 8.45
N ILE A 341 7.14 14.69 7.54
CA ILE A 341 6.64 15.10 6.23
C ILE A 341 5.17 14.69 6.12
N ASP A 342 4.32 15.67 5.95
CA ASP A 342 2.92 15.45 5.58
C ASP A 342 2.83 15.27 4.07
N GLU A 343 2.06 14.29 3.63
CA GLU A 343 1.91 13.96 2.21
C GLU A 343 1.49 15.16 1.36
N SER A 344 0.60 15.99 1.87
CA SER A 344 0.04 17.14 1.16
C SER A 344 0.72 18.46 1.51
N ALA A 345 1.12 18.64 2.79
CA ALA A 345 1.68 19.88 3.30
C ALA A 345 3.22 19.94 3.25
N GLY A 346 3.89 18.79 3.08
CA GLY A 346 5.34 18.69 3.08
C GLY A 346 5.95 18.70 4.47
N MET A 347 7.23 19.07 4.57
CA MET A 347 7.98 19.08 5.82
C MET A 347 7.42 20.09 6.82
N THR A 348 7.13 19.62 8.03
CA THR A 348 6.73 20.47 9.14
C THR A 348 7.94 21.22 9.70
N ALA A 349 7.78 22.51 9.95
CA ALA A 349 8.78 23.36 10.62
C ALA A 349 8.12 24.33 11.60
N ASN A 350 8.84 24.71 12.69
CA ASN A 350 8.37 25.59 13.75
C ASN A 350 7.03 25.18 14.37
N ASN A 351 6.81 23.89 14.53
CA ASN A 351 5.53 23.38 15.03
C ASN A 351 5.68 22.07 15.81
N TRP A 352 4.67 21.77 16.60
CA TRP A 352 4.54 20.49 17.26
C TRP A 352 4.10 19.41 16.27
N VAL A 353 4.66 18.23 16.43
CA VAL A 353 4.31 17.02 15.70
C VAL A 353 3.85 15.96 16.69
N GLN A 354 2.67 15.43 16.48
CA GLN A 354 2.20 14.28 17.23
C GLN A 354 2.85 13.01 16.68
N LEU A 355 3.48 12.26 17.55
CA LEU A 355 4.16 11.02 17.20
C LEU A 355 3.18 9.84 17.17
N PRO A 356 3.45 8.78 16.40
CA PRO A 356 2.58 7.59 16.34
C PRO A 356 2.34 6.90 17.69
N ASN A 357 3.29 7.02 18.63
CA ASN A 357 3.19 6.48 19.99
C ASN A 357 2.36 7.36 20.95
N GLY A 358 1.79 8.48 20.47
CA GLY A 358 1.02 9.45 21.26
C GLY A 358 1.87 10.55 21.91
N GLY A 359 3.19 10.49 21.82
CA GLY A 359 4.09 11.55 22.26
C GLY A 359 4.09 12.76 21.33
N TRP A 360 4.87 13.79 21.69
CA TRP A 360 5.00 15.02 20.91
C TRP A 360 6.46 15.39 20.69
N ALA A 361 6.81 15.73 19.46
CA ALA A 361 8.12 16.27 19.11
C ALA A 361 7.99 17.72 18.62
N TRP A 362 9.07 18.50 18.67
CA TRP A 362 9.10 19.85 18.12
C TRP A 362 9.97 19.89 16.86
N ALA A 363 9.35 20.18 15.71
CA ALA A 363 10.08 20.48 14.48
C ALA A 363 10.61 21.91 14.55
N GLN A 364 11.92 22.07 14.50
CA GLN A 364 12.60 23.37 14.51
C GLN A 364 12.38 24.13 13.19
N SER A 365 12.94 25.32 13.06
CA SER A 365 12.86 26.12 11.81
C SER A 365 13.49 25.41 10.59
N SER A 366 14.46 24.51 10.83
CA SER A 366 15.06 23.66 9.81
C SER A 366 14.17 22.46 9.41
N GLY A 367 13.08 22.21 10.14
CA GLY A 367 12.28 21.01 10.08
C GLY A 367 12.80 19.84 10.93
N ALA A 368 14.08 19.82 11.29
CA ALA A 368 14.63 18.78 12.14
C ALA A 368 14.01 18.82 13.54
N PHE A 369 13.75 17.66 14.14
CA PHE A 369 13.25 17.58 15.50
C PHE A 369 14.28 18.10 16.49
N ALA A 370 13.80 18.83 17.52
CA ALA A 370 14.63 19.25 18.64
C ALA A 370 15.07 18.02 19.44
N SER A 371 16.30 18.06 19.98
CA SER A 371 16.89 17.03 20.81
C SER A 371 17.54 17.67 22.02
N GLY A 372 17.38 17.08 23.22
CA GLY A 372 17.85 17.67 24.47
C GLY A 372 17.05 18.91 24.87
N TRP A 373 17.71 19.84 25.57
CA TRP A 373 17.10 21.09 26.03
C TRP A 373 16.81 22.03 24.85
N TYR A 374 15.56 22.44 24.72
CA TYR A 374 15.14 23.37 23.68
C TYR A 374 14.09 24.35 24.19
N THR A 375 14.24 25.63 23.84
CA THR A 375 13.23 26.66 24.14
C THR A 375 12.48 27.00 22.84
N THR A 376 11.20 26.72 22.83
CA THR A 376 10.31 27.01 21.71
C THR A 376 10.12 28.53 21.54
N PRO A 377 9.72 29.04 20.36
CA PRO A 377 9.57 30.48 20.10
C PRO A 377 8.62 31.22 21.03
N ASN A 378 7.68 30.52 21.68
CA ASN A 378 6.78 31.07 22.70
C ASN A 378 7.43 31.18 24.10
N GLY A 379 8.73 30.94 24.22
CA GLY A 379 9.51 31.07 25.47
C GLY A 379 9.41 29.87 26.42
N LYS A 380 8.70 28.80 26.07
CA LYS A 380 8.61 27.59 26.89
C LYS A 380 9.82 26.68 26.67
N THR A 381 10.40 26.17 27.75
CA THR A 381 11.54 25.25 27.71
C THR A 381 11.05 23.82 27.87
N TRP A 382 11.59 22.94 27.06
CA TRP A 382 11.30 21.51 27.05
C TRP A 382 12.59 20.69 27.02
N TYR A 383 12.46 19.41 27.30
CA TYR A 383 13.54 18.45 27.05
C TYR A 383 13.00 17.37 26.12
N PHE A 384 13.66 17.20 24.99
CA PHE A 384 13.35 16.18 24.00
C PHE A 384 14.33 15.03 24.16
N ASP A 385 13.84 13.82 24.37
CA ASP A 385 14.68 12.67 24.69
C ASP A 385 15.68 12.38 23.57
N PRO A 386 16.99 12.59 23.80
CA PRO A 386 18.00 12.33 22.78
C PRO A 386 18.29 10.84 22.58
N SER A 387 17.83 9.98 23.49
CA SER A 387 18.00 8.53 23.39
C SER A 387 16.94 7.87 22.51
N ASP A 388 15.78 8.53 22.33
CA ASP A 388 14.75 8.10 21.42
C ASP A 388 14.96 8.79 20.05
N PRO A 389 15.06 8.01 18.95
CA PRO A 389 15.21 8.57 17.60
C PRO A 389 14.09 9.53 17.15
N GLN A 390 12.91 9.45 17.77
CA GLN A 390 11.79 10.34 17.49
C GLN A 390 11.78 11.60 18.39
N HIS A 391 12.70 11.67 19.35
CA HIS A 391 12.86 12.79 20.27
C HIS A 391 11.55 13.28 20.89
N PRO A 392 10.80 12.44 21.61
CA PRO A 392 9.58 12.89 22.28
C PRO A 392 9.91 13.89 23.39
N ALA A 393 9.05 14.88 23.55
CA ALA A 393 9.12 15.79 24.71
C ALA A 393 8.81 15.02 26.00
N LEU A 394 9.63 15.17 27.01
CA LEU A 394 9.36 14.64 28.34
C LEU A 394 8.22 15.41 28.99
N ILE A 395 7.30 14.68 29.63
CA ILE A 395 6.14 15.22 30.36
C ILE A 395 6.09 14.56 31.74
N GLY A 396 5.74 15.34 32.77
CA GLY A 396 5.74 14.87 34.15
C GLY A 396 7.13 14.92 34.79
N ASP A 397 7.38 13.97 35.70
CA ASP A 397 8.67 13.85 36.38
C ASP A 397 9.73 13.25 35.46
N ALA A 398 10.91 13.85 35.42
CA ALA A 398 12.03 13.39 34.63
C ALA A 398 13.34 13.59 35.37
N GLU A 399 14.25 12.64 35.25
CA GLU A 399 15.64 12.76 35.71
C GLU A 399 16.55 12.97 34.51
N ILE A 400 17.28 14.06 34.48
CA ILE A 400 18.21 14.43 33.41
C ILE A 400 19.58 14.72 34.02
N ASN A 401 20.57 13.93 33.68
CA ASN A 401 21.94 14.04 34.21
C ASN A 401 22.01 14.05 35.75
N GLY A 402 21.19 13.23 36.43
CA GLY A 402 21.14 13.11 37.87
C GLY A 402 20.40 14.25 38.58
N GLN A 403 19.73 15.12 37.86
CA GLN A 403 18.86 16.18 38.39
C GLN A 403 17.40 15.88 38.05
N SER A 404 16.53 16.11 39.03
CA SER A 404 15.08 15.89 38.85
C SER A 404 14.41 17.18 38.40
N TYR A 405 13.50 17.01 37.44
CA TYR A 405 12.72 18.08 36.83
C TYR A 405 11.23 17.67 36.71
N TYR A 406 10.38 18.65 36.48
CA TYR A 406 8.98 18.41 36.14
C TYR A 406 8.57 19.24 34.92
N PHE A 407 7.99 18.57 33.94
CA PHE A 407 7.48 19.20 32.73
C PHE A 407 5.97 19.15 32.70
N ASP A 408 5.33 20.30 32.77
CA ASP A 408 3.89 20.41 32.58
C ASP A 408 3.53 20.24 31.11
N SER A 409 2.46 19.48 30.83
CA SER A 409 2.05 19.17 29.45
C SER A 409 1.68 20.38 28.59
N GLY A 410 1.25 21.48 29.21
CA GLY A 410 0.87 22.72 28.52
C GLY A 410 1.92 23.84 28.62
N TYR A 411 2.79 23.80 29.63
CA TYR A 411 3.70 24.90 29.95
C TYR A 411 5.19 24.54 29.85
N GLY A 412 5.51 23.26 29.73
CA GLY A 412 6.89 22.79 29.67
C GLY A 412 7.55 22.76 31.05
N LEU A 413 8.85 23.05 31.11
CA LEU A 413 9.64 23.01 32.34
C LEU A 413 9.06 23.94 33.40
N SER A 414 8.68 23.38 34.54
CA SER A 414 8.30 24.14 35.73
C SER A 414 9.49 24.85 36.32
N LYS A 415 9.36 26.15 36.63
CA LYS A 415 10.41 27.00 37.24
C LYS A 415 9.85 27.92 38.29
N ASN A 416 10.66 28.23 39.32
CA ASN A 416 10.33 29.23 40.36
C ASN A 416 8.97 29.04 41.01
N GLY A 417 8.54 27.81 41.24
CA GLY A 417 7.18 27.60 41.71
C GLY A 417 6.87 26.22 42.25
N TRP A 418 5.66 26.11 42.74
CA TRP A 418 5.08 24.84 43.15
C TRP A 418 4.77 23.95 41.97
N VAL A 419 5.10 22.69 42.11
CA VAL A 419 4.69 21.61 41.22
C VAL A 419 3.64 20.79 41.93
N HIS A 420 2.44 20.75 41.37
CA HIS A 420 1.33 19.94 41.86
C HIS A 420 1.07 18.77 40.91
N ARG A 421 1.09 17.56 41.44
CA ARG A 421 0.83 16.36 40.67
C ARG A 421 -0.59 15.86 40.79
N ALA A 422 -1.02 15.02 39.86
CA ALA A 422 -2.36 14.42 39.87
C ALA A 422 -2.63 13.52 41.10
N ASP A 423 -1.58 13.00 41.74
CA ASP A 423 -1.65 12.22 42.98
C ASP A 423 -1.83 13.10 44.24
N GLY A 424 -1.93 14.43 44.07
CA GLY A 424 -2.04 15.40 45.15
C GLY A 424 -0.68 15.79 45.76
N SER A 425 0.43 15.23 45.33
CA SER A 425 1.75 15.53 45.88
C SER A 425 2.32 16.86 45.38
N TRP A 426 3.14 17.51 46.22
CA TRP A 426 3.75 18.79 45.92
C TRP A 426 5.29 18.69 45.89
N SER A 427 5.90 19.43 44.98
CA SER A 427 7.33 19.69 44.95
C SER A 427 7.59 21.18 44.67
N TRP A 428 8.82 21.63 44.81
CA TRP A 428 9.23 22.98 44.43
C TRP A 428 10.27 22.97 43.31
N ALA A 429 10.01 23.67 42.23
CA ALA A 429 10.96 23.89 41.14
C ALA A 429 11.78 25.18 41.39
N ASN A 430 13.08 25.08 41.30
CA ASN A 430 14.02 26.19 41.36
C ASN A 430 13.97 27.06 40.09
N SER A 431 14.75 28.13 40.05
CA SER A 431 14.83 29.05 38.91
C SER A 431 15.41 28.40 37.66
N ASP A 432 16.25 27.39 37.78
CA ASP A 432 16.80 26.60 36.70
C ASP A 432 15.85 25.44 36.27
N GLY A 433 14.79 25.21 37.06
CA GLY A 433 13.80 24.15 36.87
C GLY A 433 14.10 22.86 37.62
N SER A 434 15.26 22.71 38.23
CA SER A 434 15.55 21.54 39.07
C SER A 434 14.59 21.48 40.26
N LEU A 435 14.18 20.28 40.68
CA LEU A 435 13.38 20.12 41.89
C LEU A 435 14.24 20.27 43.12
N TYR A 436 13.73 21.05 44.09
CA TYR A 436 14.40 21.35 45.34
C TYR A 436 14.31 20.18 46.31
N SER A 437 15.41 19.92 47.03
CA SER A 437 15.45 18.91 48.09
C SER A 437 15.93 19.49 49.43
N GLY A 438 15.44 18.96 50.53
CA GLY A 438 15.75 19.42 51.88
C GLY A 438 14.86 20.56 52.41
N TRP A 439 15.36 21.29 53.41
CA TRP A 439 14.61 22.40 54.04
C TRP A 439 14.60 23.65 53.17
N LYS A 440 13.40 24.19 52.88
CA LYS A 440 13.24 25.43 52.12
C LYS A 440 12.35 26.43 52.85
N ARG A 441 12.87 27.66 53.01
CA ARG A 441 12.06 28.78 53.43
C ARG A 441 11.42 29.44 52.22
N MET A 442 10.10 29.52 52.25
CA MET A 442 9.32 30.17 51.19
C MET A 442 9.32 31.71 51.35
N PRO A 443 8.99 32.47 50.30
CA PRO A 443 8.93 33.94 50.36
C PRO A 443 7.94 34.46 51.41
N ASN A 444 6.90 33.69 51.75
CA ASN A 444 5.91 34.00 52.80
C ASN A 444 6.45 33.68 54.21
N GLY A 445 7.70 33.30 54.35
CA GLY A 445 8.34 32.99 55.63
C GLY A 445 8.14 31.56 56.15
N LYS A 446 7.28 30.77 55.55
CA LYS A 446 7.00 29.37 55.93
C LYS A 446 8.13 28.45 55.53
N TRP A 447 8.35 27.39 56.32
CA TRP A 447 9.32 26.36 56.04
C TRP A 447 8.63 25.08 55.62
N PHE A 448 9.18 24.43 54.58
CA PHE A 448 8.77 23.10 54.11
C PHE A 448 9.98 22.23 53.93
N TYR A 449 9.77 20.90 53.92
CA TYR A 449 10.81 19.92 53.72
C TYR A 449 10.47 19.04 52.51
N PHE A 450 11.37 18.99 51.58
CA PHE A 450 11.30 18.19 50.36
C PHE A 450 12.21 17.00 50.50
N ASP A 451 11.71 15.76 50.31
CA ASP A 451 12.43 14.53 50.61
C ASP A 451 13.64 14.36 49.68
N PRO A 452 14.88 14.39 50.20
CA PRO A 452 16.05 14.16 49.36
C PRO A 452 16.23 12.71 48.90
N LYS A 453 15.50 11.76 49.50
CA LYS A 453 15.51 10.34 49.14
C LYS A 453 14.51 9.99 48.08
N ASP A 454 13.55 10.85 47.85
CA ASP A 454 12.54 10.68 46.80
C ASP A 454 13.04 11.34 45.52
N SER A 455 13.07 10.59 44.43
CA SER A 455 13.50 11.08 43.11
C SER A 455 12.61 12.24 42.60
N LYS A 456 11.40 12.35 43.11
CA LYS A 456 10.46 13.45 42.77
C LYS A 456 10.58 14.64 43.75
N HIS A 457 11.43 14.51 44.78
CA HIS A 457 11.56 15.49 45.84
C HIS A 457 10.23 16.01 46.37
N ARG A 458 9.31 15.10 46.72
CA ARG A 458 7.98 15.46 47.20
C ARG A 458 8.06 16.10 48.57
N MET A 459 7.22 17.10 48.80
CA MET A 459 7.05 17.72 50.11
C MET A 459 6.48 16.69 51.10
N LEU A 460 7.17 16.54 52.22
CA LEU A 460 6.67 15.71 53.30
C LEU A 460 5.69 16.48 54.15
N VAL A 461 4.62 15.85 54.59
CA VAL A 461 3.51 16.39 55.40
C VAL A 461 3.33 15.55 56.67
N GLY A 462 2.86 16.12 57.73
CA GLY A 462 2.65 15.43 59.01
C GLY A 462 3.96 15.36 59.83
N VAL A 463 4.09 14.33 60.66
CA VAL A 463 5.29 14.11 61.48
C VAL A 463 6.38 13.51 60.61
N ILE A 464 7.48 14.23 60.46
CA ILE A 464 8.63 13.80 59.62
C ILE A 464 9.90 13.67 60.49
N GLN A 465 10.75 12.73 60.08
CA GLN A 465 12.07 12.55 60.66
C GLN A 465 13.15 12.95 59.68
N THR A 466 14.06 13.80 60.11
CA THR A 466 15.21 14.25 59.34
C THR A 466 16.50 13.98 60.14
N SER A 467 17.66 14.18 59.55
CA SER A 467 18.94 14.09 60.26
C SER A 467 19.10 15.14 61.38
N SER A 468 18.29 16.20 61.33
CA SER A 468 18.34 17.30 62.30
C SER A 468 17.25 17.21 63.41
N GLY A 469 16.36 16.19 63.35
CA GLY A 469 15.33 15.97 64.34
C GLY A 469 13.99 15.58 63.75
N THR A 470 12.95 15.48 64.61
CA THR A 470 11.58 15.22 64.23
C THR A 470 10.82 16.55 64.18
N TYR A 471 9.99 16.70 63.16
CA TYR A 471 9.22 17.95 62.90
C TYR A 471 7.78 17.61 62.49
N TYR A 472 6.94 18.61 62.55
CA TYR A 472 5.59 18.54 61.97
C TYR A 472 5.42 19.58 60.87
N ILE A 473 5.00 19.13 59.72
CA ILE A 473 4.71 20.01 58.57
C ILE A 473 3.20 19.93 58.24
N ASP A 474 2.54 21.05 58.33
CA ASP A 474 1.20 21.23 57.78
C ASP A 474 1.29 21.56 56.29
N GLU A 475 0.43 20.94 55.49
CA GLU A 475 0.47 21.12 54.02
C GLU A 475 0.33 22.61 53.63
N SER A 476 -0.48 23.38 54.30
CA SER A 476 -0.78 24.76 53.98
C SER A 476 0.03 25.75 54.83
N ALA A 477 0.24 25.42 56.11
CA ALA A 477 0.90 26.30 57.07
C ALA A 477 2.41 26.12 57.18
N GLY A 478 2.94 24.98 56.67
CA GLY A 478 4.35 24.65 56.77
C GLY A 478 4.74 24.08 58.13
N MET A 479 6.04 24.20 58.45
CA MET A 479 6.61 23.67 59.70
C MET A 479 6.02 24.39 60.94
N THR A 480 5.48 23.61 61.87
CA THR A 480 5.03 24.08 63.15
C THR A 480 6.22 24.41 64.06
N ALA A 481 6.17 25.57 64.74
CA ALA A 481 7.13 25.96 65.73
C ALA A 481 6.47 26.64 66.94
N ASN A 482 7.05 26.52 68.13
CA ASN A 482 6.53 27.06 69.41
C ASN A 482 5.07 26.67 69.67
N ASN A 483 4.71 25.44 69.37
CA ASN A 483 3.33 24.98 69.53
C ASN A 483 3.25 23.47 69.79
N TRP A 484 2.12 23.08 70.36
CA TRP A 484 1.76 21.66 70.50
C TRP A 484 1.33 21.06 69.17
N VAL A 485 1.72 19.83 68.97
CA VAL A 485 1.36 18.99 67.81
C VAL A 485 0.67 17.75 68.34
N GLN A 486 -0.53 17.50 67.87
CA GLN A 486 -1.23 16.25 68.11
C GLN A 486 -0.63 15.15 67.24
N LEU A 487 -0.25 14.09 67.85
CA LEU A 487 0.37 12.95 67.13
C LEU A 487 -0.67 12.01 66.57
N PRO A 488 -0.47 11.44 65.36
CA PRO A 488 -1.41 10.51 64.73
C PRO A 488 -1.69 9.25 65.57
N GLU A 489 -0.68 8.78 66.30
CA GLU A 489 -0.79 7.62 67.19
C GLU A 489 -1.41 7.94 68.57
N GLY A 490 -1.83 9.16 68.74
CA GLY A 490 -2.34 9.71 70.02
C GLY A 490 -1.24 10.34 70.86
N GLY A 491 -1.65 11.28 71.78
CA GLY A 491 -0.73 12.07 72.57
C GLY A 491 -0.27 13.34 71.86
N TRP A 492 0.66 14.08 72.48
CA TRP A 492 1.11 15.40 72.06
C TRP A 492 2.62 15.53 72.10
N ALA A 493 3.17 16.17 71.10
CA ALA A 493 4.56 16.59 71.06
C ALA A 493 4.68 18.14 71.09
N TRP A 494 5.82 18.67 71.55
CA TRP A 494 6.08 20.12 71.53
C TRP A 494 7.10 20.45 70.45
N ALA A 495 6.68 21.21 69.46
CA ALA A 495 7.58 21.78 68.48
C ALA A 495 8.29 23.03 69.07
N GLN A 496 9.57 23.00 69.20
CA GLN A 496 10.40 24.09 69.72
C GLN A 496 10.42 25.31 68.77
N SER A 497 11.10 26.39 69.12
CA SER A 497 11.30 27.54 68.22
C SER A 497 12.02 27.21 66.93
N SER A 498 12.86 26.18 66.90
CA SER A 498 13.50 25.62 65.72
C SER A 498 12.56 24.78 64.87
N GLY A 499 11.38 24.45 65.36
CA GLY A 499 10.44 23.47 64.81
C GLY A 499 10.72 22.02 65.19
N ALA A 500 11.90 21.71 65.65
CA ALA A 500 12.24 20.36 66.13
C ALA A 500 11.43 19.99 67.37
N PHE A 501 10.96 18.75 67.44
CA PHE A 501 10.25 18.29 68.65
C PHE A 501 11.23 18.25 69.85
N ALA A 502 10.69 18.67 71.00
CA ALA A 502 11.39 18.53 72.26
C ALA A 502 11.60 17.04 72.59
N SER A 503 12.75 16.71 73.20
CA SER A 503 13.08 15.36 73.63
C SER A 503 13.67 15.42 75.02
N GLY A 504 13.30 14.49 75.91
CA GLY A 504 13.68 14.53 77.32
C GLY A 504 12.98 15.66 78.11
N TRP A 505 13.63 16.20 79.15
CA TRP A 505 13.13 17.27 79.95
C TRP A 505 13.11 18.60 79.17
N TYR A 506 11.94 19.23 79.07
CA TYR A 506 11.80 20.55 78.42
C TYR A 506 10.77 21.43 79.12
N THR A 507 11.14 22.70 79.32
CA THR A 507 10.23 23.71 79.85
C THR A 507 9.69 24.56 78.72
N THR A 508 8.39 24.53 78.49
CA THR A 508 7.69 25.32 77.46
C THR A 508 7.70 26.80 77.80
N PRO A 509 7.53 27.74 76.86
CA PRO A 509 7.59 29.17 77.09
C PRO A 509 6.58 29.70 78.13
N ASN A 510 5.52 28.98 78.41
CA ASN A 510 4.55 29.27 79.44
C ASN A 510 4.96 28.81 80.84
N GLY A 511 6.22 28.33 81.01
CA GLY A 511 6.80 27.89 82.26
C GLY A 511 6.45 26.50 82.73
N LYS A 512 5.70 25.71 81.94
CA LYS A 512 5.37 24.32 82.27
C LYS A 512 6.46 23.37 81.86
N THR A 513 6.84 22.42 82.72
CA THR A 513 7.89 21.43 82.47
C THR A 513 7.25 20.11 82.08
N TRP A 514 7.76 19.49 81.08
CA TRP A 514 7.31 18.22 80.53
C TRP A 514 8.49 17.27 80.33
N TYR A 515 8.20 15.98 80.14
CA TYR A 515 9.17 15.02 79.63
C TYR A 515 8.65 14.43 78.36
N PHE A 516 9.45 14.55 77.31
CA PHE A 516 9.13 14.03 75.98
C PHE A 516 9.92 12.73 75.76
N ASP A 517 9.22 11.65 75.44
CA ASP A 517 9.83 10.29 75.32
C ASP A 517 10.97 10.27 74.31
N PRO A 518 12.23 10.18 74.73
CA PRO A 518 13.36 10.16 73.79
C PRO A 518 13.51 8.83 73.08
N ALA A 519 12.85 7.76 73.56
CA ALA A 519 12.90 6.44 72.94
C ALA A 519 11.92 6.29 71.77
N LYS A 520 10.95 7.19 71.66
CA LYS A 520 10.00 7.21 70.55
C LYS A 520 10.35 8.30 69.55
N PRO A 521 10.38 7.97 68.26
CA PRO A 521 10.72 8.96 67.22
C PRO A 521 9.83 10.20 67.17
N SER A 522 8.56 10.10 67.55
CA SER A 522 7.58 11.22 67.64
C SER A 522 7.64 12.01 68.92
N HIS A 523 8.48 11.59 69.88
CA HIS A 523 8.70 12.25 71.17
C HIS A 523 7.39 12.68 71.88
N PRO A 524 6.44 11.74 72.16
CA PRO A 524 5.21 12.09 72.85
C PRO A 524 5.50 12.58 74.27
N ALA A 525 4.76 13.61 74.70
CA ALA A 525 4.79 14.07 76.10
C ALA A 525 4.24 12.97 77.02
N TYR A 526 4.92 12.73 78.14
CA TYR A 526 4.39 11.86 79.16
C TYR A 526 3.17 12.51 79.85
N THR A 527 2.17 11.69 80.11
CA THR A 527 0.98 12.02 80.92
C THR A 527 0.75 10.91 81.96
N GLY A 528 0.30 11.27 83.18
CA GLY A 528 0.20 10.32 84.26
C GLY A 528 1.51 10.07 84.98
N GLU A 529 1.64 8.92 85.64
CA GLU A 529 2.81 8.53 86.42
C GLU A 529 3.86 7.78 85.57
N HIS A 530 5.10 8.24 85.61
CA HIS A 530 6.24 7.65 84.85
C HIS A 530 7.50 7.60 85.72
N THR A 531 8.28 6.54 85.55
CA THR A 531 9.63 6.44 86.16
C THR A 531 10.68 6.94 85.13
N ILE A 532 11.46 7.94 85.53
CA ILE A 532 12.51 8.51 84.69
C ILE A 532 13.79 8.51 85.53
N ASP A 533 14.88 7.92 85.07
CA ASP A 533 16.17 7.75 85.75
C ASP A 533 16.02 7.25 87.20
N GLY A 534 15.12 6.26 87.36
CA GLY A 534 14.86 5.59 88.64
C GLY A 534 14.07 6.42 89.67
N LYS A 535 13.47 7.54 89.27
CA LYS A 535 12.59 8.39 90.06
C LYS A 535 11.19 8.48 89.43
N ASP A 536 10.15 8.45 90.26
CA ASP A 536 8.79 8.53 89.80
C ASP A 536 8.29 9.99 89.75
N TYR A 537 7.61 10.33 88.66
CA TYR A 537 7.04 11.64 88.37
C TYR A 537 5.60 11.51 87.90
N TYR A 538 4.83 12.56 88.06
CA TYR A 538 3.48 12.66 87.52
C TYR A 538 3.33 13.89 86.63
N PHE A 539 2.80 13.66 85.42
CA PHE A 539 2.52 14.74 84.44
C PHE A 539 1.00 14.87 84.27
N ASP A 540 0.48 16.04 84.59
CA ASP A 540 -0.90 16.40 84.30
C ASP A 540 -1.07 16.83 82.85
N GLU A 541 -2.14 16.35 82.18
CA GLU A 541 -2.35 16.62 80.76
C GLU A 541 -2.41 18.12 80.43
N GLY A 542 -2.91 18.99 81.33
CA GLY A 542 -2.99 20.41 81.07
C GLY A 542 -1.89 21.24 81.68
N TYR A 543 -1.18 20.73 82.72
CA TYR A 543 -0.29 21.48 83.56
C TYR A 543 1.17 21.01 83.53
N GLY A 544 1.43 19.84 82.99
CA GLY A 544 2.78 19.25 82.93
C GLY A 544 3.21 18.63 84.27
N LEU A 545 4.53 18.72 84.59
CA LEU A 545 5.08 18.11 85.78
C LEU A 545 4.41 18.66 87.06
N ALA A 546 3.76 17.78 87.80
CA ALA A 546 3.20 18.08 89.10
C ALA A 546 4.29 18.40 90.12
N ARG A 547 4.14 19.48 90.85
CA ARG A 547 5.07 19.94 91.92
C ARG A 547 4.33 20.49 93.13
N ASN A 548 4.85 20.24 94.31
CA ASN A 548 4.26 20.75 95.59
C ASN A 548 2.77 20.46 95.76
N GLN A 549 2.36 19.25 95.37
CA GLN A 549 0.98 18.86 95.43
C GLN A 549 0.76 17.36 95.66
N TRP A 550 -0.42 16.99 96.17
CA TRP A 550 -0.78 15.59 96.29
C TRP A 550 -1.46 15.10 95.00
N ILE A 551 -0.92 13.99 94.53
CA ILE A 551 -1.49 13.29 93.39
C ILE A 551 -2.31 12.08 93.92
N THR A 552 -3.57 12.00 93.50
CA THR A 552 -4.41 10.85 93.80
C THR A 552 -4.54 9.95 92.62
N ARG A 553 -4.13 8.73 92.74
CA ARG A 553 -4.24 7.68 91.67
C ARG A 553 -5.65 7.11 91.63
N SER A 554 -6.02 6.47 90.53
CA SER A 554 -7.36 5.81 90.35
C SER A 554 -7.64 4.71 91.36
N ASP A 555 -6.58 4.10 91.95
CA ASP A 555 -6.69 3.10 93.06
C ASP A 555 -6.87 3.69 94.46
N GLY A 556 -6.98 5.02 94.52
CA GLY A 556 -7.15 5.80 95.80
C GLY A 556 -5.80 6.06 96.53
N VAL A 557 -4.68 5.58 96.07
CA VAL A 557 -3.38 5.86 96.65
C VAL A 557 -2.97 7.30 96.35
N ARG A 558 -2.44 8.03 97.36
CA ARG A 558 -1.98 9.40 97.24
C ARG A 558 -0.44 9.43 97.37
N ARG A 559 0.24 10.13 96.48
CA ARG A 559 1.67 10.42 96.52
C ARG A 559 1.94 11.91 96.53
N TRP A 560 2.98 12.33 97.26
CA TRP A 560 3.36 13.76 97.31
C TRP A 560 4.38 14.02 96.19
N ALA A 561 4.06 14.93 95.31
CA ALA A 561 5.05 15.47 94.35
C ALA A 561 5.82 16.60 95.02
N GLY A 562 7.13 16.39 95.20
CA GLY A 562 8.02 17.34 95.83
C GLY A 562 8.28 18.59 94.96
N PRO A 563 9.12 19.56 95.44
CA PRO A 563 9.45 20.76 94.66
C PRO A 563 10.19 20.47 93.37
N ASP A 564 10.88 19.36 93.32
CA ASP A 564 11.56 18.82 92.13
C ASP A 564 10.62 17.96 91.22
N GLY A 565 9.39 17.70 91.71
CA GLY A 565 8.40 16.88 91.05
C GLY A 565 8.49 15.36 91.34
N VAL A 566 9.48 14.92 92.12
CA VAL A 566 9.65 13.51 92.49
C VAL A 566 8.54 13.07 93.41
N LEU A 567 7.93 11.96 93.14
CA LEU A 567 6.89 11.35 93.98
C LEU A 567 7.58 10.55 95.14
N THR A 568 7.36 11.03 96.40
CA THR A 568 8.07 10.48 97.56
C THR A 568 7.18 9.87 98.65
N GLU A 569 6.03 10.41 98.96
CA GLU A 569 5.18 10.00 100.06
C GLU A 569 3.96 9.20 99.60
N TYR A 570 3.53 8.21 100.42
CA TYR A 570 2.34 7.40 100.18
C TYR A 570 1.35 7.71 101.34
N LYS A 571 0.11 8.12 101.01
CA LYS A 571 -1.01 8.16 101.94
C LYS A 571 -2.15 7.34 101.39
N ARG A 572 -2.73 6.44 102.20
CA ARG A 572 -3.98 5.76 101.92
C ARG A 572 -5.16 6.55 102.42
#